data_a0b36ea09dfb6e56727f5150deb028c9
#
_entry.id   a0b36ea09dfb6e56727f5150deb028c9
#
_cell.length_a   1.000
_cell.length_b   1.000
_cell.length_c   1.000
_cell.angle_alpha   90.00
_cell.angle_beta   90.00
_cell.angle_gamma   90.00
#
_symmetry.space_group_name_H-M   'P 1'
#
loop_
_entity.id
_entity.type
_entity.pdbx_description
1 polymer ?
#
loop_
_entity_poly.entity_id
_entity_poly.type
_entity_poly.pdbx_seq_one_letter_code
_entity_poly.pdbx_strand_id
1 'polypeptide(L)'
;MTDKMLKFVKIGQQTPPKRGVENRKEDFNEIYDDFIKHKAEEQSSRCSQCGIPFCQVHCPLSNNIPDWLKLTAEGRLKEAYELSQSTNNMPEVCGRICPQDRLCEGNCVIEQSGHGTVTIGSVEKYINDTAWEQGWVKPISLKHEKEQSVGIIGAGPAGLAAAEQLRKNGYKITVYDRYDRAGGLLIYGIPNFKLEKHVVERRTKLLRDGGIEFIQNFEVGKDATLEQLRKKHDAILIATGVYKPREVELPGNDLGNIFPAMEFLTASNKKGLGDKVELFDKGTLNAEGKDVVVIGGGDTAMDCVRTSIRQKAKSVKCLYRRDKENMPGSAREVANAEEEGVEFVWLSSPKEFRGKNKIENLVVNQIELGEPDESGRRKPEIKEDSEFIIKADMVIKALGFDPENLPLLFDAQELQITKWGTIKTDFNTMETNLKGVFAAGDIVRGASLVVWAIKDGRDAASSMKTYLENMQLKKTKVA
;
A
#
# COMPACT_ATOMS: atom_id res chain seq x y z
N MET A 1 -40.77 12.74 1.49
CA MET A 1 -39.38 12.41 1.02
C MET A 1 -39.29 10.91 0.91
N THR A 2 -39.13 10.36 -0.29
CA THR A 2 -38.87 8.93 -0.45
C THR A 2 -37.53 8.62 0.22
N ASP A 3 -37.55 7.71 1.18
CA ASP A 3 -36.33 7.26 1.84
C ASP A 3 -35.38 6.71 0.77
N LYS A 4 -34.21 7.38 0.60
CA LYS A 4 -33.23 7.03 -0.40
C LYS A 4 -32.25 5.94 0.10
N MET A 5 -32.34 5.55 1.36
CA MET A 5 -31.48 4.56 2.01
C MET A 5 -32.23 3.24 2.25
N LEU A 6 -31.56 2.26 2.88
CA LEU A 6 -32.13 0.96 3.29
C LEU A 6 -32.64 0.09 2.12
N LYS A 7 -32.13 0.30 0.91
CA LYS A 7 -32.62 -0.41 -0.28
C LYS A 7 -31.98 -1.78 -0.51
N PHE A 8 -31.12 -2.24 0.38
CA PHE A 8 -30.40 -3.50 0.23
C PHE A 8 -31.31 -4.74 0.08
N VAL A 9 -32.52 -4.71 0.62
CA VAL A 9 -33.51 -5.78 0.46
C VAL A 9 -34.03 -5.89 -0.99
N LYS A 10 -34.07 -4.76 -1.71
CA LYS A 10 -34.64 -4.67 -3.07
C LYS A 10 -33.60 -4.58 -4.16
N ILE A 11 -32.41 -4.09 -3.81
CA ILE A 11 -31.29 -3.85 -4.73
C ILE A 11 -30.13 -4.76 -4.32
N GLY A 12 -29.75 -5.69 -5.19
CA GLY A 12 -28.57 -6.53 -4.98
C GLY A 12 -27.26 -5.75 -5.06
N GLN A 13 -26.22 -6.31 -4.45
CA GLN A 13 -24.86 -5.79 -4.58
C GLN A 13 -24.41 -5.85 -6.04
N GLN A 14 -23.82 -4.76 -6.52
CA GLN A 14 -23.17 -4.68 -7.82
C GLN A 14 -21.81 -4.01 -7.67
N THR A 15 -20.81 -4.56 -8.33
CA THR A 15 -19.48 -3.96 -8.50
C THR A 15 -19.41 -3.30 -9.88
N PRO A 16 -18.49 -2.35 -10.10
CA PRO A 16 -18.19 -1.92 -11.46
C PRO A 16 -17.86 -3.12 -12.34
N PRO A 17 -18.22 -3.10 -13.63
CA PRO A 17 -17.86 -4.19 -14.54
C PRO A 17 -16.36 -4.41 -14.56
N LYS A 18 -15.92 -5.67 -14.64
CA LYS A 18 -14.54 -5.98 -14.96
C LYS A 18 -14.34 -5.97 -16.47
N ARG A 19 -13.27 -5.39 -16.94
CA ARG A 19 -12.81 -5.52 -18.32
C ARG A 19 -12.59 -7.01 -18.65
N GLY A 20 -12.88 -7.41 -19.87
CA GLY A 20 -12.70 -8.81 -20.31
C GLY A 20 -11.30 -9.33 -20.03
N VAL A 21 -11.18 -10.60 -19.64
CA VAL A 21 -9.92 -11.21 -19.22
C VAL A 21 -8.80 -11.04 -20.25
N GLU A 22 -9.12 -11.28 -21.52
CA GLU A 22 -8.14 -11.16 -22.61
C GLU A 22 -7.62 -9.72 -22.72
N ASN A 23 -8.51 -8.72 -22.65
CA ASN A 23 -8.10 -7.32 -22.68
C ASN A 23 -7.25 -6.93 -21.47
N ARG A 24 -7.58 -7.44 -20.27
CA ARG A 24 -6.81 -7.16 -19.05
C ARG A 24 -5.38 -7.70 -19.09
N LYS A 25 -5.15 -8.78 -19.83
CA LYS A 25 -3.82 -9.39 -20.01
C LYS A 25 -2.94 -8.67 -21.02
N GLU A 26 -3.54 -7.79 -21.86
CA GLU A 26 -2.82 -7.10 -22.92
C GLU A 26 -2.21 -5.76 -22.47
N ASP A 27 -2.72 -5.17 -21.41
CA ASP A 27 -2.29 -3.86 -20.93
C ASP A 27 -2.16 -3.78 -19.39
N PHE A 28 -1.71 -2.63 -18.92
CA PHE A 28 -1.57 -2.32 -17.48
C PHE A 28 -2.61 -1.31 -16.98
N ASN A 29 -3.71 -1.09 -17.69
CA ASN A 29 -4.79 -0.21 -17.23
C ASN A 29 -5.59 -0.87 -16.09
N GLU A 30 -6.26 -0.06 -15.26
CA GLU A 30 -7.13 -0.57 -14.19
C GLU A 30 -8.13 -1.59 -14.73
N ILE A 31 -8.38 -2.65 -13.95
CA ILE A 31 -9.17 -3.80 -14.40
C ILE A 31 -10.67 -3.61 -14.23
N TYR A 32 -11.09 -2.66 -13.41
CA TYR A 32 -12.49 -2.31 -13.21
C TYR A 32 -12.82 -1.01 -13.91
N ASP A 33 -13.94 -1.02 -14.63
CA ASP A 33 -14.54 0.20 -15.17
C ASP A 33 -15.03 1.11 -14.02
N ASP A 34 -15.37 2.35 -14.35
CA ASP A 34 -15.91 3.28 -13.36
C ASP A 34 -17.42 3.07 -13.16
N PHE A 35 -17.89 3.37 -11.97
CA PHE A 35 -19.32 3.53 -11.76
C PHE A 35 -19.82 4.74 -12.54
N ILE A 36 -20.95 4.55 -13.24
CA ILE A 36 -21.74 5.68 -13.73
C ILE A 36 -22.56 6.24 -12.56
N LYS A 37 -22.90 7.52 -12.63
CA LYS A 37 -23.54 8.29 -11.55
C LYS A 37 -24.71 7.55 -10.90
N HIS A 38 -25.68 7.10 -11.70
CA HIS A 38 -26.87 6.48 -11.16
C HIS A 38 -26.60 5.15 -10.45
N LYS A 39 -25.55 4.40 -10.85
CA LYS A 39 -25.12 3.16 -10.18
C LYS A 39 -24.43 3.44 -8.85
N ALA A 40 -23.62 4.48 -8.78
CA ALA A 40 -23.01 4.91 -7.52
C ALA A 40 -24.10 5.34 -6.50
N GLU A 41 -25.10 6.12 -6.93
CA GLU A 41 -26.25 6.50 -6.11
C GLU A 41 -27.06 5.27 -5.66
N GLU A 42 -27.35 4.34 -6.57
CA GLU A 42 -28.08 3.10 -6.30
C GLU A 42 -27.34 2.21 -5.29
N GLN A 43 -26.05 1.94 -5.50
CA GLN A 43 -25.26 1.10 -4.60
C GLN A 43 -25.05 1.76 -3.22
N SER A 44 -24.89 3.06 -3.17
CA SER A 44 -24.84 3.82 -1.92
C SER A 44 -26.15 3.73 -1.13
N SER A 45 -27.31 3.72 -1.81
CA SER A 45 -28.63 3.62 -1.20
C SER A 45 -28.89 2.29 -0.47
N ARG A 46 -28.05 1.28 -0.71
CA ARG A 46 -28.11 -0.01 0.00
C ARG A 46 -27.69 0.10 1.47
N CYS A 47 -26.94 1.14 1.85
CA CYS A 47 -26.48 1.32 3.21
C CYS A 47 -27.64 1.38 4.22
N SER A 48 -27.55 0.59 5.29
CA SER A 48 -28.56 0.51 6.35
C SER A 48 -28.48 1.65 7.38
N GLN A 49 -27.49 2.55 7.27
CA GLN A 49 -27.31 3.67 8.20
C GLN A 49 -27.26 3.21 9.67
N CYS A 50 -26.40 2.24 9.96
CA CYS A 50 -26.31 1.59 11.27
C CYS A 50 -26.01 2.58 12.40
N GLY A 51 -26.64 2.40 13.58
CA GLY A 51 -26.31 3.17 14.77
C GLY A 51 -24.87 2.89 15.28
N ILE A 52 -24.37 1.67 15.03
CA ILE A 52 -22.95 1.32 15.21
C ILE A 52 -22.43 0.85 13.84
N PRO A 53 -21.73 1.72 13.11
CA PRO A 53 -21.27 1.41 11.76
C PRO A 53 -19.98 0.59 11.80
N PHE A 54 -20.08 -0.74 11.76
CA PHE A 54 -18.90 -1.63 11.78
C PHE A 54 -17.93 -1.36 10.62
N CYS A 55 -18.40 -0.92 9.46
CA CYS A 55 -17.54 -0.49 8.36
C CYS A 55 -16.62 0.68 8.76
N GLN A 56 -17.09 1.63 9.56
CA GLN A 56 -16.31 2.72 10.12
C GLN A 56 -15.37 2.24 11.23
N VAL A 57 -15.86 1.39 12.13
CA VAL A 57 -15.08 0.83 13.26
C VAL A 57 -13.89 0.03 12.76
N HIS A 58 -14.06 -0.76 11.69
CA HIS A 58 -12.99 -1.57 11.10
C HIS A 58 -12.15 -0.82 10.05
N CYS A 59 -12.49 0.42 9.74
CA CYS A 59 -11.61 1.29 8.96
C CYS A 59 -10.54 1.89 9.88
N PRO A 60 -9.24 1.68 9.64
CA PRO A 60 -8.18 2.28 10.45
C PRO A 60 -8.28 3.80 10.59
N LEU A 61 -8.79 4.48 9.58
CA LEU A 61 -9.02 5.93 9.56
C LEU A 61 -10.34 6.34 10.20
N SER A 62 -11.18 5.39 10.60
CA SER A 62 -12.54 5.65 11.10
C SER A 62 -13.35 6.55 10.16
N ASN A 63 -13.25 6.28 8.85
CA ASN A 63 -13.93 7.06 7.81
C ASN A 63 -15.45 7.13 8.04
N ASN A 64 -16.05 8.29 7.82
CA ASN A 64 -17.49 8.54 7.95
C ASN A 64 -18.29 7.89 6.82
N ILE A 65 -18.12 6.56 6.67
CA ILE A 65 -18.64 5.77 5.54
C ILE A 65 -20.15 5.89 5.38
N PRO A 66 -20.98 5.68 6.40
CA PRO A 66 -22.45 5.78 6.25
C PRO A 66 -22.89 7.16 5.76
N ASP A 67 -22.24 8.21 6.24
CA ASP A 67 -22.65 9.58 5.95
C ASP A 67 -22.32 9.98 4.51
N TRP A 68 -21.09 9.71 4.03
CA TRP A 68 -20.79 10.00 2.63
C TRP A 68 -21.50 9.05 1.65
N LEU A 69 -21.87 7.81 2.05
CA LEU A 69 -22.78 6.96 1.26
C LEU A 69 -24.16 7.58 1.14
N LYS A 70 -24.70 8.12 2.24
CA LYS A 70 -25.98 8.83 2.21
C LYS A 70 -25.94 10.05 1.30
N LEU A 71 -24.94 10.89 1.43
CA LEU A 71 -24.74 12.06 0.58
C LEU A 71 -24.63 11.66 -0.90
N THR A 72 -23.95 10.56 -1.21
CA THR A 72 -23.86 10.02 -2.58
C THR A 72 -25.22 9.56 -3.08
N ALA A 73 -25.99 8.81 -2.29
CA ALA A 73 -27.33 8.36 -2.66
C ALA A 73 -28.31 9.54 -2.87
N GLU A 74 -28.09 10.66 -2.21
CA GLU A 74 -28.85 11.91 -2.36
C GLU A 74 -28.38 12.76 -3.56
N GLY A 75 -27.28 12.39 -4.23
CA GLY A 75 -26.68 13.17 -5.33
C GLY A 75 -25.85 14.36 -4.87
N ARG A 76 -25.52 14.45 -3.59
CA ARG A 76 -24.74 15.53 -2.94
C ARG A 76 -23.25 15.20 -2.97
N LEU A 77 -22.69 14.97 -4.16
CA LEU A 77 -21.34 14.43 -4.32
C LEU A 77 -20.24 15.32 -3.80
N LYS A 78 -20.37 16.65 -3.91
CA LYS A 78 -19.37 17.58 -3.38
C LYS A 78 -19.24 17.47 -1.87
N GLU A 79 -20.37 17.38 -1.17
CA GLU A 79 -20.38 17.20 0.29
C GLU A 79 -19.87 15.80 0.69
N ALA A 80 -20.20 14.77 -0.09
CA ALA A 80 -19.64 13.43 0.10
C ALA A 80 -18.11 13.44 -0.02
N TYR A 81 -17.57 14.15 -1.01
CA TYR A 81 -16.14 14.34 -1.18
C TYR A 81 -15.51 15.08 0.01
N GLU A 82 -16.06 16.23 0.42
CA GLU A 82 -15.55 17.01 1.54
C GLU A 82 -15.51 16.17 2.83
N LEU A 83 -16.53 15.34 3.06
CA LEU A 83 -16.60 14.47 4.21
C LEU A 83 -15.57 13.31 4.12
N SER A 84 -15.38 12.69 2.96
CA SER A 84 -14.40 11.63 2.77
C SER A 84 -12.97 12.12 2.99
N GLN A 85 -12.66 13.36 2.56
CA GLN A 85 -11.36 14.01 2.75
C GLN A 85 -11.09 14.43 4.20
N SER A 86 -12.10 14.55 5.04
CA SER A 86 -11.93 15.00 6.44
C SER A 86 -11.13 14.00 7.27
N THR A 87 -11.30 12.72 7.01
CA THR A 87 -10.65 11.61 7.74
C THR A 87 -9.58 10.88 6.94
N ASN A 88 -9.55 11.01 5.61
CA ASN A 88 -8.62 10.33 4.74
C ASN A 88 -7.88 11.31 3.81
N ASN A 89 -6.55 11.22 3.74
CA ASN A 89 -5.73 12.07 2.87
C ASN A 89 -5.70 11.59 1.41
N MET A 90 -5.96 10.30 1.19
CA MET A 90 -5.87 9.65 -0.12
C MET A 90 -7.03 8.68 -0.35
N PRO A 91 -8.29 9.14 -0.29
CA PRO A 91 -9.44 8.25 -0.45
C PRO A 91 -9.52 7.62 -1.85
N GLU A 92 -9.04 8.30 -2.89
CA GLU A 92 -8.92 7.75 -4.24
C GLU A 92 -7.98 6.54 -4.32
N VAL A 93 -6.97 6.48 -3.43
CA VAL A 93 -6.07 5.32 -3.30
C VAL A 93 -6.74 4.23 -2.48
N CYS A 94 -7.33 4.56 -1.33
CA CYS A 94 -8.00 3.59 -0.46
C CYS A 94 -9.16 2.89 -1.18
N GLY A 95 -9.97 3.61 -1.95
CA GLY A 95 -11.07 3.05 -2.73
C GLY A 95 -10.63 2.03 -3.78
N ARG A 96 -9.36 2.13 -4.26
CA ARG A 96 -8.79 1.21 -5.25
C ARG A 96 -8.12 -0.02 -4.63
N ILE A 97 -7.28 0.17 -3.61
CA ILE A 97 -6.30 -0.85 -3.20
C ILE A 97 -6.46 -1.38 -1.78
N CYS A 98 -7.33 -0.80 -0.94
CA CYS A 98 -7.61 -1.42 0.34
C CYS A 98 -8.21 -2.82 0.15
N PRO A 99 -7.84 -3.82 0.99
CA PRO A 99 -8.53 -5.09 1.05
C PRO A 99 -9.87 -4.90 1.78
N GLN A 100 -10.86 -4.32 1.07
CA GLN A 100 -12.16 -3.96 1.66
C GLN A 100 -12.90 -5.16 2.23
N ASP A 101 -12.71 -6.34 1.65
CA ASP A 101 -13.23 -7.64 2.12
C ASP A 101 -12.78 -8.00 3.53
N ARG A 102 -11.63 -7.48 3.99
CA ARG A 102 -11.11 -7.67 5.35
C ARG A 102 -11.28 -6.43 6.25
N LEU A 103 -11.75 -5.34 5.69
CA LEU A 103 -11.94 -4.06 6.39
C LEU A 103 -13.41 -3.65 6.38
N CYS A 104 -13.74 -2.56 5.68
CA CYS A 104 -15.06 -1.94 5.71
C CYS A 104 -16.17 -2.82 5.12
N GLU A 105 -15.95 -3.42 3.94
CA GLU A 105 -16.96 -4.24 3.26
C GLU A 105 -17.19 -5.56 4.00
N GLY A 106 -16.13 -6.29 4.36
CA GLY A 106 -16.26 -7.57 5.08
C GLY A 106 -16.87 -7.46 6.47
N ASN A 107 -16.90 -6.24 7.05
CA ASN A 107 -17.56 -5.96 8.33
C ASN A 107 -18.89 -5.19 8.16
N CYS A 108 -19.42 -5.15 6.97
CA CYS A 108 -20.72 -4.52 6.72
C CYS A 108 -21.86 -5.35 7.33
N VAL A 109 -22.75 -4.71 8.09
CA VAL A 109 -23.86 -5.39 8.76
C VAL A 109 -24.79 -6.11 7.77
N ILE A 110 -25.02 -5.54 6.59
CA ILE A 110 -25.89 -6.17 5.59
C ILE A 110 -25.26 -7.39 4.95
N GLU A 111 -23.92 -7.52 4.94
CA GLU A 111 -23.22 -8.74 4.57
C GLU A 111 -23.57 -9.88 5.54
N GLN A 112 -23.53 -9.60 6.84
CA GLN A 112 -23.85 -10.59 7.87
C GLN A 112 -25.32 -11.04 7.81
N SER A 113 -26.21 -10.24 7.23
CA SER A 113 -27.61 -10.59 7.00
C SER A 113 -27.86 -11.35 5.69
N GLY A 114 -26.80 -11.68 4.94
CA GLY A 114 -26.88 -12.46 3.70
C GLY A 114 -27.36 -11.67 2.46
N HIS A 115 -27.35 -10.33 2.52
CA HIS A 115 -27.80 -9.48 1.40
C HIS A 115 -26.62 -8.94 0.55
N GLY A 116 -25.40 -9.35 0.84
CA GLY A 116 -24.17 -8.80 0.24
C GLY A 116 -23.87 -7.40 0.77
N THR A 117 -22.59 -7.05 0.83
CA THR A 117 -22.11 -5.77 1.37
C THR A 117 -22.53 -4.56 0.50
N VAL A 118 -22.35 -3.36 1.00
CA VAL A 118 -22.27 -2.16 0.16
C VAL A 118 -20.92 -2.15 -0.55
N THR A 119 -20.88 -1.79 -1.82
CA THR A 119 -19.64 -1.68 -2.62
C THR A 119 -18.90 -0.39 -2.26
N ILE A 120 -18.37 -0.35 -1.03
CA ILE A 120 -17.86 0.85 -0.36
C ILE A 120 -16.65 1.41 -1.11
N GLY A 121 -15.66 0.57 -1.41
CA GLY A 121 -14.44 1.00 -2.08
C GLY A 121 -14.69 1.60 -3.45
N SER A 122 -15.55 1.00 -4.26
CA SER A 122 -15.87 1.53 -5.60
C SER A 122 -16.65 2.84 -5.53
N VAL A 123 -17.50 3.04 -4.52
CA VAL A 123 -18.18 4.32 -4.29
C VAL A 123 -17.18 5.37 -3.81
N GLU A 124 -16.26 5.03 -2.91
CA GLU A 124 -15.19 5.95 -2.48
C GLU A 124 -14.32 6.41 -3.66
N LYS A 125 -13.93 5.45 -4.54
CA LYS A 125 -13.26 5.77 -5.81
C LYS A 125 -14.07 6.75 -6.64
N TYR A 126 -15.33 6.44 -6.90
CA TYR A 126 -16.23 7.27 -7.72
C TYR A 126 -16.37 8.71 -7.19
N ILE A 127 -16.61 8.88 -5.87
CA ILE A 127 -16.72 10.21 -5.24
C ILE A 127 -15.46 11.03 -5.51
N ASN A 128 -14.30 10.42 -5.32
CA ASN A 128 -13.03 11.14 -5.37
C ASN A 128 -12.55 11.38 -6.80
N ASP A 129 -12.73 10.45 -7.72
CA ASP A 129 -12.41 10.68 -9.13
C ASP A 129 -13.31 11.78 -9.72
N THR A 130 -14.63 11.75 -9.42
CA THR A 130 -15.52 12.84 -9.79
C THR A 130 -15.06 14.18 -9.22
N ALA A 131 -14.57 14.21 -7.97
CA ALA A 131 -14.07 15.44 -7.36
C ALA A 131 -12.85 16.01 -8.10
N TRP A 132 -11.94 15.15 -8.55
CA TRP A 132 -10.81 15.56 -9.39
C TRP A 132 -11.27 16.09 -10.76
N GLU A 133 -12.16 15.38 -11.44
CA GLU A 133 -12.72 15.78 -12.74
C GLU A 133 -13.45 17.12 -12.68
N GLN A 134 -14.24 17.33 -11.63
CA GLN A 134 -14.96 18.59 -11.41
C GLN A 134 -14.08 19.71 -10.87
N GLY A 135 -12.80 19.46 -10.62
CA GLY A 135 -11.86 20.46 -10.08
C GLY A 135 -12.20 20.93 -8.68
N TRP A 136 -12.89 20.12 -7.86
CA TRP A 136 -13.14 20.45 -6.44
C TRP A 136 -11.90 20.26 -5.57
N VAL A 137 -11.01 19.36 -5.97
CA VAL A 137 -9.75 19.13 -5.26
C VAL A 137 -8.81 20.30 -5.50
N LYS A 138 -8.49 21.05 -4.45
CA LYS A 138 -7.67 22.26 -4.53
C LYS A 138 -6.39 22.13 -3.70
N PRO A 139 -5.28 22.74 -4.14
CA PRO A 139 -4.08 22.85 -3.33
C PRO A 139 -4.35 23.57 -2.00
N ILE A 140 -3.54 23.25 -1.00
CA ILE A 140 -3.58 23.91 0.31
C ILE A 140 -3.27 25.40 0.10
N SER A 141 -4.15 26.26 0.60
CA SER A 141 -3.96 27.70 0.63
C SER A 141 -3.89 28.16 2.09
N LEU A 142 -2.77 28.74 2.49
CA LEU A 142 -2.55 29.21 3.85
C LEU A 142 -2.85 30.69 3.97
N LYS A 143 -3.54 31.08 5.04
CA LYS A 143 -3.68 32.51 5.43
C LYS A 143 -2.39 33.03 6.05
N HIS A 144 -1.71 32.21 6.84
CA HIS A 144 -0.44 32.51 7.50
C HIS A 144 0.46 31.30 7.50
N GLU A 145 1.72 31.50 7.17
CA GLU A 145 2.75 30.45 7.28
C GLU A 145 3.53 30.66 8.56
N LYS A 146 3.75 29.59 9.31
CA LYS A 146 4.54 29.58 10.54
C LYS A 146 6.04 29.59 10.21
N GLU A 147 6.85 30.13 11.12
CA GLU A 147 8.31 30.11 10.97
C GLU A 147 8.90 28.69 11.12
N GLN A 148 8.23 27.86 11.90
CA GLN A 148 8.69 26.51 12.21
C GLN A 148 8.65 25.60 10.97
N SER A 149 9.69 24.78 10.84
CA SER A 149 9.85 23.83 9.73
C SER A 149 9.90 22.38 10.22
N VAL A 150 9.42 21.49 9.37
CA VAL A 150 9.44 20.04 9.58
C VAL A 150 10.10 19.35 8.40
N GLY A 151 11.10 18.50 8.70
CA GLY A 151 11.67 17.56 7.73
C GLY A 151 10.98 16.21 7.81
N ILE A 152 10.58 15.67 6.68
CA ILE A 152 9.97 14.32 6.58
C ILE A 152 10.88 13.45 5.71
N ILE A 153 11.30 12.30 6.24
CA ILE A 153 12.15 11.34 5.55
C ILE A 153 11.28 10.20 5.03
N GLY A 154 11.05 10.17 3.72
CA GLY A 154 10.19 9.23 3.01
C GLY A 154 8.91 9.86 2.48
N ALA A 155 8.72 9.81 1.17
CA ALA A 155 7.57 10.32 0.44
C ALA A 155 6.51 9.23 0.16
N GLY A 156 6.43 8.18 0.99
CA GLY A 156 5.38 7.18 0.96
C GLY A 156 4.07 7.66 1.63
N PRO A 157 3.03 6.81 1.70
CA PRO A 157 1.72 7.20 2.23
C PRO A 157 1.73 7.86 3.61
N ALA A 158 2.56 7.38 4.54
CA ALA A 158 2.68 7.96 5.89
C ALA A 158 3.28 9.37 5.83
N GLY A 159 4.39 9.53 5.10
CA GLY A 159 5.05 10.84 4.94
C GLY A 159 4.16 11.84 4.22
N LEU A 160 3.47 11.44 3.14
CA LEU A 160 2.56 12.31 2.39
C LEU A 160 1.34 12.74 3.23
N ALA A 161 0.77 11.83 4.01
CA ALA A 161 -0.35 12.14 4.90
C ALA A 161 0.08 13.12 6.01
N ALA A 162 1.24 12.89 6.62
CA ALA A 162 1.80 13.79 7.62
C ALA A 162 2.13 15.17 7.04
N ALA A 163 2.76 15.20 5.86
CA ALA A 163 3.10 16.45 5.15
C ALA A 163 1.85 17.30 4.91
N GLU A 164 0.77 16.71 4.40
CA GLU A 164 -0.48 17.40 4.16
C GLU A 164 -1.11 17.94 5.45
N GLN A 165 -1.16 17.13 6.53
CA GLN A 165 -1.74 17.56 7.80
C GLN A 165 -0.94 18.70 8.44
N LEU A 166 0.38 18.62 8.45
CA LEU A 166 1.25 19.67 8.99
C LEU A 166 1.19 20.93 8.14
N ARG A 167 1.17 20.80 6.81
CA ARG A 167 1.03 21.95 5.91
C ARG A 167 -0.29 22.68 6.11
N LYS A 168 -1.41 21.96 6.24
CA LYS A 168 -2.73 22.53 6.58
C LYS A 168 -2.72 23.33 7.91
N ASN A 169 -1.81 22.96 8.83
CA ASN A 169 -1.60 23.68 10.10
C ASN A 169 -0.59 24.84 10.00
N GLY A 170 -0.10 25.14 8.79
CA GLY A 170 0.73 26.31 8.49
C GLY A 170 2.23 26.10 8.59
N TYR A 171 2.72 24.90 8.88
CA TYR A 171 4.16 24.62 8.99
C TYR A 171 4.85 24.58 7.62
N LYS A 172 6.15 24.96 7.57
CA LYS A 172 7.02 24.78 6.42
C LYS A 172 7.42 23.30 6.35
N ILE A 173 7.17 22.64 5.22
CA ILE A 173 7.39 21.19 5.08
C ILE A 173 8.37 20.92 3.96
N THR A 174 9.42 20.14 4.27
CA THR A 174 10.34 19.58 3.29
C THR A 174 10.32 18.06 3.41
N VAL A 175 9.99 17.36 2.31
CA VAL A 175 9.98 15.90 2.21
C VAL A 175 11.22 15.45 1.46
N TYR A 176 12.02 14.60 2.08
CA TYR A 176 13.24 13.99 1.53
C TYR A 176 12.94 12.55 1.11
N ASP A 177 13.29 12.18 -0.11
CA ASP A 177 13.11 10.81 -0.57
C ASP A 177 14.29 10.35 -1.44
N ARG A 178 14.74 9.11 -1.24
CA ARG A 178 15.85 8.53 -1.99
C ARG A 178 15.50 8.20 -3.44
N TYR A 179 14.22 8.16 -3.78
CA TYR A 179 13.73 7.90 -5.12
C TYR A 179 13.49 9.20 -5.89
N ASP A 180 13.44 9.07 -7.21
CA ASP A 180 13.22 10.16 -8.15
C ASP A 180 11.75 10.62 -8.23
N ARG A 181 10.82 9.86 -7.65
CA ARG A 181 9.39 10.20 -7.59
C ARG A 181 8.83 9.96 -6.20
N ALA A 182 7.95 10.88 -5.77
CA ALA A 182 7.18 10.71 -4.54
C ALA A 182 6.04 9.71 -4.72
N GLY A 183 5.66 9.02 -3.66
CA GLY A 183 4.60 8.02 -3.63
C GLY A 183 5.02 6.71 -2.95
N GLY A 184 6.33 6.47 -2.79
CA GLY A 184 6.84 5.23 -2.20
C GLY A 184 6.32 4.00 -2.94
N LEU A 185 5.74 3.03 -2.23
CA LEU A 185 5.17 1.83 -2.86
C LEU A 185 3.96 2.10 -3.76
N LEU A 186 3.26 3.23 -3.62
CA LEU A 186 2.17 3.59 -4.52
C LEU A 186 2.66 3.80 -5.96
N ILE A 187 3.86 4.38 -6.11
CA ILE A 187 4.43 4.65 -7.43
C ILE A 187 5.24 3.47 -7.97
N TYR A 188 6.03 2.79 -7.13
CA TYR A 188 6.99 1.77 -7.56
C TYR A 188 6.67 0.34 -7.15
N GLY A 189 5.83 0.12 -6.14
CA GLY A 189 5.46 -1.22 -5.67
C GLY A 189 4.18 -1.74 -6.32
N ILE A 190 3.09 -1.00 -6.20
CA ILE A 190 1.78 -1.42 -6.68
C ILE A 190 1.72 -1.32 -8.21
N PRO A 191 1.27 -2.37 -8.93
CA PRO A 191 1.14 -2.32 -10.38
C PRO A 191 0.10 -1.33 -10.87
N ASN A 192 0.30 -0.79 -12.08
CA ASN A 192 -0.60 0.21 -12.69
C ASN A 192 -2.04 -0.31 -12.85
N PHE A 193 -2.24 -1.60 -13.11
CA PHE A 193 -3.57 -2.22 -13.25
C PHE A 193 -4.39 -2.29 -11.94
N LYS A 194 -3.79 -1.95 -10.80
CA LYS A 194 -4.46 -1.78 -9.50
C LYS A 194 -4.57 -0.32 -9.07
N LEU A 195 -3.56 0.47 -9.42
CA LEU A 195 -3.47 1.90 -9.10
C LEU A 195 -2.69 2.61 -10.21
N GLU A 196 -3.41 3.28 -11.09
CA GLU A 196 -2.80 4.04 -12.17
C GLU A 196 -1.92 5.16 -11.64
N LYS A 197 -0.73 5.31 -12.23
CA LYS A 197 0.31 6.20 -11.70
C LYS A 197 -0.09 7.67 -11.73
N HIS A 198 -0.92 8.08 -12.68
CA HIS A 198 -1.45 9.43 -12.72
C HIS A 198 -2.24 9.81 -11.45
N VAL A 199 -2.88 8.83 -10.77
CA VAL A 199 -3.60 9.05 -9.50
C VAL A 199 -2.62 9.45 -8.40
N VAL A 200 -1.45 8.82 -8.35
CA VAL A 200 -0.39 9.15 -7.39
C VAL A 200 0.28 10.48 -7.75
N GLU A 201 0.57 10.68 -9.03
CA GLU A 201 1.23 11.90 -9.53
C GLU A 201 0.36 13.16 -9.35
N ARG A 202 -0.96 13.08 -9.64
CA ARG A 202 -1.87 14.20 -9.39
C ARG A 202 -1.92 14.58 -7.90
N ARG A 203 -1.89 13.58 -6.99
CA ARG A 203 -1.88 13.82 -5.54
C ARG A 203 -0.56 14.47 -5.08
N THR A 204 0.57 13.95 -5.53
CA THR A 204 1.87 14.53 -5.17
C THR A 204 2.07 15.93 -5.77
N LYS A 205 1.57 16.17 -6.99
CA LYS A 205 1.53 17.51 -7.59
C LYS A 205 0.68 18.47 -6.76
N LEU A 206 -0.51 18.05 -6.32
CA LEU A 206 -1.39 18.85 -5.48
C LEU A 206 -0.68 19.31 -4.19
N LEU A 207 0.11 18.43 -3.58
CA LEU A 207 0.87 18.72 -2.37
C LEU A 207 2.00 19.74 -2.64
N ARG A 208 2.71 19.62 -3.77
CA ARG A 208 3.70 20.61 -4.22
C ARG A 208 3.07 21.97 -4.47
N ASP A 209 1.95 21.99 -5.20
CA ASP A 209 1.19 23.21 -5.48
C ASP A 209 0.67 23.87 -4.16
N GLY A 210 0.48 23.07 -3.11
CA GLY A 210 0.16 23.52 -1.74
C GLY A 210 1.35 24.03 -0.92
N GLY A 211 2.55 24.09 -1.53
CA GLY A 211 3.76 24.64 -0.89
C GLY A 211 4.53 23.63 -0.03
N ILE A 212 4.40 22.32 -0.31
CA ILE A 212 5.29 21.30 0.27
C ILE A 212 6.48 21.12 -0.67
N GLU A 213 7.68 21.30 -0.13
CA GLU A 213 8.93 21.07 -0.85
C GLU A 213 9.26 19.58 -0.90
N PHE A 214 9.63 19.06 -2.07
CA PHE A 214 10.10 17.67 -2.25
C PHE A 214 11.53 17.67 -2.77
N ILE A 215 12.43 17.09 -2.00
CA ILE A 215 13.83 16.86 -2.36
C ILE A 215 13.97 15.36 -2.64
N GLN A 216 13.98 15.02 -3.93
CA GLN A 216 14.05 13.66 -4.44
C GLN A 216 15.50 13.30 -4.80
N ASN A 217 15.80 11.99 -4.97
CA ASN A 217 17.15 11.47 -5.12
C ASN A 217 18.06 11.90 -3.95
N PHE A 218 17.49 12.01 -2.74
CA PHE A 218 18.18 12.41 -1.53
C PHE A 218 18.18 11.27 -0.52
N GLU A 219 19.34 10.71 -0.25
CA GLU A 219 19.50 9.58 0.65
C GLU A 219 20.09 10.03 1.99
N VAL A 220 19.29 9.97 3.05
CA VAL A 220 19.75 10.27 4.41
C VAL A 220 20.82 9.26 4.82
N GLY A 221 21.93 9.77 5.33
CA GLY A 221 23.16 9.02 5.61
C GLY A 221 24.22 9.15 4.52
N LYS A 222 23.84 9.56 3.29
CA LYS A 222 24.79 9.90 2.22
C LYS A 222 24.85 11.39 1.96
N ASP A 223 23.71 12.00 1.64
CA ASP A 223 23.60 13.42 1.28
C ASP A 223 23.55 14.31 2.51
N ALA A 224 22.95 13.85 3.60
CA ALA A 224 23.03 14.45 4.93
C ALA A 224 22.76 13.39 6.00
N THR A 225 23.38 13.56 7.19
CA THR A 225 23.08 12.73 8.36
C THR A 225 21.73 13.13 8.99
N LEU A 226 21.16 12.26 9.83
CA LEU A 226 19.96 12.60 10.60
C LEU A 226 20.20 13.85 11.47
N GLU A 227 21.37 13.96 12.08
CA GLU A 227 21.71 15.11 12.95
C GLU A 227 21.79 16.43 12.17
N GLN A 228 22.26 16.41 10.91
CA GLN A 228 22.25 17.60 10.06
C GLN A 228 20.80 18.04 9.74
N LEU A 229 19.90 17.09 9.47
CA LEU A 229 18.49 17.41 9.27
C LEU A 229 17.80 17.92 10.54
N ARG A 230 18.15 17.38 11.72
CA ARG A 230 17.68 17.88 13.04
C ARG A 230 18.13 19.31 13.34
N LYS A 231 19.28 19.73 12.84
CA LYS A 231 19.74 21.13 12.96
C LYS A 231 19.02 22.06 11.98
N LYS A 232 18.58 21.53 10.85
CA LYS A 232 17.88 22.30 9.80
C LYS A 232 16.39 22.51 10.10
N HIS A 233 15.74 21.57 10.79
CA HIS A 233 14.30 21.55 11.04
C HIS A 233 13.99 21.54 12.54
N ASP A 234 12.86 22.13 12.93
CA ASP A 234 12.38 22.14 14.33
C ASP A 234 11.86 20.75 14.77
N ALA A 235 11.44 19.90 13.84
CA ALA A 235 11.09 18.50 14.08
C ALA A 235 11.33 17.65 12.83
N ILE A 236 11.55 16.35 13.05
CA ILE A 236 11.77 15.35 11.98
C ILE A 236 10.75 14.23 12.10
N LEU A 237 10.21 13.79 10.98
CA LEU A 237 9.44 12.53 10.86
C LEU A 237 10.20 11.52 10.01
N ILE A 238 10.40 10.31 10.53
CA ILE A 238 10.95 9.17 9.79
C ILE A 238 9.77 8.31 9.32
N ALA A 239 9.55 8.23 8.00
CA ALA A 239 8.44 7.52 7.35
C ALA A 239 8.93 6.70 6.14
N THR A 240 10.07 6.04 6.28
CA THR A 240 10.81 5.36 5.20
C THR A 240 10.16 4.07 4.69
N GLY A 241 9.19 3.51 5.43
CA GLY A 241 8.66 2.19 5.12
C GLY A 241 9.65 1.05 5.45
N VAL A 242 9.41 -0.14 4.87
CA VAL A 242 10.29 -1.31 5.00
C VAL A 242 10.59 -1.87 3.61
N TYR A 243 11.87 -2.04 3.28
CA TYR A 243 12.31 -2.37 1.92
C TYR A 243 13.30 -3.54 1.84
N LYS A 244 13.86 -3.98 2.98
CA LYS A 244 14.79 -5.13 2.99
C LYS A 244 13.98 -6.40 2.68
N PRO A 245 14.21 -7.07 1.53
CA PRO A 245 13.50 -8.29 1.20
C PRO A 245 13.87 -9.39 2.20
N ARG A 246 12.87 -10.19 2.59
CA ARG A 246 13.13 -11.44 3.29
C ARG A 246 13.69 -12.46 2.33
N GLU A 247 14.72 -13.12 2.76
CA GLU A 247 15.39 -14.15 1.99
C GLU A 247 15.00 -15.56 2.46
N VAL A 248 15.17 -16.50 1.56
CA VAL A 248 15.18 -17.94 1.86
C VAL A 248 16.55 -18.44 1.49
N GLU A 249 17.25 -19.01 2.48
CA GLU A 249 18.57 -19.59 2.27
C GLU A 249 18.40 -21.02 1.75
N LEU A 250 18.55 -21.19 0.45
CA LEU A 250 18.47 -22.47 -0.24
C LEU A 250 19.67 -22.67 -1.16
N PRO A 251 20.08 -23.92 -1.42
CA PRO A 251 21.09 -24.21 -2.43
C PRO A 251 20.73 -23.55 -3.77
N GLY A 252 21.69 -22.91 -4.40
CA GLY A 252 21.53 -22.23 -5.68
C GLY A 252 20.89 -20.84 -5.61
N ASN A 253 20.76 -20.23 -4.43
CA ASN A 253 20.17 -18.87 -4.28
C ASN A 253 20.98 -17.75 -4.96
N ASP A 254 22.22 -18.01 -5.34
CA ASP A 254 23.13 -17.14 -6.08
C ASP A 254 23.02 -17.23 -7.60
N LEU A 255 22.19 -18.14 -8.11
CA LEU A 255 21.94 -18.26 -9.54
C LEU A 255 21.26 -16.99 -10.10
N GLY A 256 21.64 -16.64 -11.32
CA GLY A 256 20.98 -15.55 -12.05
C GLY A 256 19.48 -15.81 -12.28
N ASN A 257 18.73 -14.75 -12.54
CA ASN A 257 17.27 -14.75 -12.76
C ASN A 257 16.44 -15.14 -11.53
N ILE A 258 16.98 -14.96 -10.33
CA ILE A 258 16.25 -15.05 -9.05
C ILE A 258 16.20 -13.63 -8.45
N PHE A 259 15.02 -13.05 -8.32
CA PHE A 259 14.86 -11.64 -7.96
C PHE A 259 13.96 -11.44 -6.74
N PRO A 260 14.24 -10.43 -5.91
CA PRO A 260 13.25 -9.91 -4.97
C PRO A 260 12.05 -9.28 -5.71
N ALA A 261 10.85 -9.43 -5.15
CA ALA A 261 9.62 -8.90 -5.74
C ALA A 261 9.69 -7.40 -6.07
N MET A 262 10.26 -6.59 -5.16
CA MET A 262 10.33 -5.15 -5.36
C MET A 262 11.25 -4.72 -6.50
N GLU A 263 12.31 -5.46 -6.76
CA GLU A 263 13.17 -5.20 -7.90
C GLU A 263 12.41 -5.40 -9.22
N PHE A 264 11.68 -6.52 -9.34
CA PHE A 264 10.84 -6.83 -10.49
C PHE A 264 9.70 -5.82 -10.69
N LEU A 265 8.94 -5.50 -9.62
CA LEU A 265 7.81 -4.58 -9.67
C LEU A 265 8.27 -3.14 -9.97
N THR A 266 9.37 -2.69 -9.34
CA THR A 266 9.93 -1.35 -9.60
C THR A 266 10.38 -1.21 -11.05
N ALA A 267 11.06 -2.22 -11.60
CA ALA A 267 11.47 -2.20 -13.01
C ALA A 267 10.26 -2.12 -13.95
N SER A 268 9.21 -2.92 -13.69
CA SER A 268 7.97 -2.90 -14.46
C SER A 268 7.25 -1.56 -14.37
N ASN A 269 7.10 -1.00 -13.18
CA ASN A 269 6.42 0.30 -12.99
C ASN A 269 7.21 1.46 -13.61
N LYS A 270 8.55 1.49 -13.48
CA LYS A 270 9.40 2.48 -14.15
C LYS A 270 9.26 2.39 -15.66
N LYS A 271 9.24 1.18 -16.22
CA LYS A 271 9.01 0.98 -17.64
C LYS A 271 7.64 1.51 -18.09
N GLY A 272 6.59 1.24 -17.31
CA GLY A 272 5.24 1.78 -17.53
C GLY A 272 5.16 3.31 -17.46
N LEU A 273 6.03 3.95 -16.67
CA LEU A 273 6.18 5.41 -16.58
C LEU A 273 7.01 6.01 -17.73
N GLY A 274 7.52 5.18 -18.65
CA GLY A 274 8.33 5.61 -19.80
C GLY A 274 9.83 5.73 -19.53
N ASP A 275 10.30 5.25 -18.37
CA ASP A 275 11.72 5.30 -18.04
C ASP A 275 12.52 4.27 -18.83
N LYS A 276 13.80 4.58 -19.06
CA LYS A 276 14.77 3.60 -19.55
C LYS A 276 15.23 2.73 -18.40
N VAL A 277 14.93 1.42 -18.45
CA VAL A 277 15.30 0.44 -17.44
C VAL A 277 16.17 -0.64 -18.07
N GLU A 278 17.48 -0.52 -17.93
CA GLU A 278 18.44 -1.34 -18.65
C GLU A 278 18.24 -2.84 -18.45
N LEU A 279 18.02 -3.31 -17.20
CA LEU A 279 17.81 -4.73 -16.90
C LEU A 279 16.48 -5.24 -17.47
N PHE A 280 15.45 -4.38 -17.55
CA PHE A 280 14.20 -4.72 -18.20
C PHE A 280 14.36 -4.79 -19.71
N ASP A 281 14.98 -3.79 -20.30
CA ASP A 281 15.16 -3.67 -21.75
C ASP A 281 16.09 -4.78 -22.32
N LYS A 282 17.04 -5.27 -21.51
CA LYS A 282 17.87 -6.45 -21.82
C LYS A 282 17.15 -7.79 -21.55
N GLY A 283 15.90 -7.78 -21.07
CA GLY A 283 15.14 -8.99 -20.80
C GLY A 283 15.46 -9.66 -19.45
N THR A 284 16.36 -9.12 -18.63
CA THR A 284 16.69 -9.70 -17.32
C THR A 284 15.52 -9.61 -16.35
N LEU A 285 14.98 -8.40 -16.14
CA LEU A 285 13.81 -8.13 -15.28
C LEU A 285 12.49 -8.06 -16.08
N ASN A 286 12.39 -8.76 -17.20
CA ASN A 286 11.20 -8.88 -18.01
C ASN A 286 10.79 -10.36 -18.10
N ALA A 287 9.53 -10.65 -17.83
CA ALA A 287 8.98 -12.01 -17.82
C ALA A 287 8.63 -12.55 -19.22
N GLU A 288 8.76 -11.75 -20.27
CA GLU A 288 8.34 -12.13 -21.63
C GLU A 288 8.98 -13.45 -22.10
N GLY A 289 8.13 -14.39 -22.52
CA GLY A 289 8.52 -15.70 -23.04
C GLY A 289 9.10 -16.70 -22.01
N LYS A 290 9.09 -16.35 -20.71
CA LYS A 290 9.69 -17.16 -19.64
C LYS A 290 8.68 -18.00 -18.90
N ASP A 291 9.14 -19.15 -18.39
CA ASP A 291 8.46 -19.92 -17.35
C ASP A 291 8.79 -19.26 -15.98
N VAL A 292 7.81 -18.56 -15.38
CA VAL A 292 7.98 -17.73 -14.16
C VAL A 292 7.40 -18.47 -12.95
N VAL A 293 8.17 -18.52 -11.86
CA VAL A 293 7.70 -19.00 -10.56
C VAL A 293 7.78 -17.88 -9.54
N VAL A 294 6.66 -17.51 -8.93
CA VAL A 294 6.60 -16.55 -7.82
C VAL A 294 6.44 -17.31 -6.51
N ILE A 295 7.35 -17.08 -5.55
CA ILE A 295 7.32 -17.72 -4.24
C ILE A 295 6.72 -16.76 -3.22
N GLY A 296 5.53 -17.07 -2.71
CA GLY A 296 4.83 -16.27 -1.71
C GLY A 296 3.32 -16.30 -1.87
N GLY A 297 2.60 -15.79 -0.88
CA GLY A 297 1.13 -15.83 -0.85
C GLY A 297 0.47 -14.51 -0.42
N GLY A 298 1.22 -13.41 -0.33
CA GLY A 298 0.69 -12.09 0.00
C GLY A 298 0.28 -11.28 -1.24
N ASP A 299 -0.27 -10.08 -1.02
CA ASP A 299 -0.67 -9.18 -2.11
C ASP A 299 0.51 -8.86 -3.06
N THR A 300 1.73 -8.76 -2.54
CA THR A 300 2.94 -8.60 -3.37
C THR A 300 3.16 -9.76 -4.34
N ALA A 301 2.87 -11.00 -3.92
CA ALA A 301 2.94 -12.16 -4.82
C ALA A 301 1.88 -12.06 -5.92
N MET A 302 0.65 -11.65 -5.59
CA MET A 302 -0.41 -11.40 -6.57
C MET A 302 -0.02 -10.31 -7.56
N ASP A 303 0.63 -9.25 -7.09
CA ASP A 303 1.16 -8.20 -7.94
C ASP A 303 2.21 -8.73 -8.93
N CYS A 304 3.12 -9.60 -8.46
CA CYS A 304 4.16 -10.21 -9.30
C CYS A 304 3.60 -11.18 -10.34
N VAL A 305 2.70 -12.11 -9.96
CA VAL A 305 2.15 -13.08 -10.92
C VAL A 305 1.33 -12.39 -12.01
N ARG A 306 0.50 -11.42 -11.64
CA ARG A 306 -0.35 -10.68 -12.57
C ARG A 306 0.46 -9.74 -13.48
N THR A 307 1.55 -9.16 -12.95
CA THR A 307 2.52 -8.40 -13.75
C THR A 307 3.21 -9.30 -14.77
N SER A 308 3.62 -10.51 -14.37
CA SER A 308 4.26 -11.48 -15.27
C SER A 308 3.34 -11.91 -16.42
N ILE A 309 2.04 -12.11 -16.16
CA ILE A 309 1.04 -12.38 -17.21
C ILE A 309 1.02 -11.23 -18.24
N ARG A 310 0.96 -9.96 -17.77
CA ARG A 310 0.92 -8.77 -18.65
C ARG A 310 2.21 -8.56 -19.42
N GLN A 311 3.32 -9.00 -18.88
CA GLN A 311 4.61 -9.03 -19.58
C GLN A 311 4.74 -10.19 -20.58
N LYS A 312 3.64 -10.98 -20.80
CA LYS A 312 3.61 -12.10 -21.76
C LYS A 312 4.55 -13.25 -21.36
N ALA A 313 4.60 -13.57 -20.07
CA ALA A 313 5.25 -14.80 -19.62
C ALA A 313 4.64 -16.01 -20.33
N LYS A 314 5.46 -17.03 -20.62
CA LYS A 314 5.03 -18.28 -21.24
C LYS A 314 4.15 -19.11 -20.28
N SER A 315 4.53 -19.14 -19.01
CA SER A 315 3.74 -19.69 -17.91
C SER A 315 4.02 -18.95 -16.62
N VAL A 316 3.03 -18.86 -15.72
CA VAL A 316 3.18 -18.23 -14.40
C VAL A 316 2.63 -19.15 -13.33
N LYS A 317 3.49 -19.53 -12.39
CA LYS A 317 3.13 -20.34 -11.22
C LYS A 317 3.31 -19.57 -9.93
N CYS A 318 2.34 -19.64 -9.04
CA CYS A 318 2.42 -19.11 -7.68
C CYS A 318 2.65 -20.25 -6.70
N LEU A 319 3.83 -20.32 -6.11
CA LEU A 319 4.19 -21.34 -5.13
C LEU A 319 3.89 -20.87 -3.72
N TYR A 320 2.98 -21.55 -3.02
CA TYR A 320 2.59 -21.17 -1.68
C TYR A 320 2.55 -22.37 -0.72
N ARG A 321 3.16 -22.19 0.46
CA ARG A 321 3.36 -23.26 1.46
C ARG A 321 2.11 -23.66 2.27
N ARG A 322 0.98 -22.99 2.07
CA ARG A 322 -0.32 -23.33 2.66
C ARG A 322 -1.37 -23.48 1.57
N ASP A 323 -2.60 -23.73 1.97
CA ASP A 323 -3.76 -23.80 1.10
C ASP A 323 -4.34 -22.40 0.78
N LYS A 324 -5.36 -22.37 -0.05
CA LYS A 324 -6.07 -21.16 -0.49
C LYS A 324 -6.74 -20.43 0.68
N GLU A 325 -7.30 -21.17 1.63
CA GLU A 325 -8.03 -20.62 2.78
C GLU A 325 -7.09 -19.86 3.74
N ASN A 326 -5.85 -20.34 3.87
CA ASN A 326 -4.82 -19.74 4.71
C ASN A 326 -3.94 -18.71 3.98
N MET A 327 -4.32 -18.31 2.77
CA MET A 327 -3.55 -17.35 1.99
C MET A 327 -3.75 -15.91 2.53
N PRO A 328 -2.67 -15.16 2.81
CA PRO A 328 -2.78 -13.79 3.35
C PRO A 328 -3.14 -12.75 2.29
N GLY A 329 -3.04 -13.07 1.01
CA GLY A 329 -3.45 -12.20 -0.09
C GLY A 329 -4.97 -11.96 -0.10
N SER A 330 -5.41 -10.82 -0.62
CA SER A 330 -6.84 -10.53 -0.79
C SER A 330 -7.49 -11.60 -1.67
N ALA A 331 -8.62 -12.15 -1.22
CA ALA A 331 -9.38 -13.17 -1.97
C ALA A 331 -9.75 -12.69 -3.38
N ARG A 332 -10.05 -11.39 -3.52
CA ARG A 332 -10.34 -10.74 -4.80
C ARG A 332 -9.12 -10.76 -5.73
N GLU A 333 -7.92 -10.51 -5.22
CA GLU A 333 -6.70 -10.53 -6.03
C GLU A 333 -6.29 -11.94 -6.45
N VAL A 334 -6.50 -12.92 -5.57
CA VAL A 334 -6.31 -14.35 -5.89
C VAL A 334 -7.26 -14.77 -7.02
N ALA A 335 -8.55 -14.44 -6.91
CA ALA A 335 -9.53 -14.73 -7.96
C ALA A 335 -9.17 -14.05 -9.30
N ASN A 336 -8.72 -12.80 -9.25
CA ASN A 336 -8.26 -12.11 -10.46
C ASN A 336 -7.05 -12.80 -11.10
N ALA A 337 -6.12 -13.30 -10.31
CA ALA A 337 -4.94 -14.02 -10.80
C ALA A 337 -5.33 -15.37 -11.43
N GLU A 338 -6.25 -16.12 -10.81
CA GLU A 338 -6.80 -17.37 -11.38
C GLU A 338 -7.52 -17.10 -12.72
N GLU A 339 -8.39 -16.09 -12.78
CA GLU A 339 -9.06 -15.68 -14.02
C GLU A 339 -8.06 -15.34 -15.15
N GLU A 340 -6.93 -14.72 -14.79
CA GLU A 340 -5.87 -14.30 -15.73
C GLU A 340 -4.94 -15.44 -16.16
N GLY A 341 -5.12 -16.67 -15.60
CA GLY A 341 -4.42 -17.88 -16.01
C GLY A 341 -3.17 -18.20 -15.17
N VAL A 342 -3.06 -17.66 -13.97
CA VAL A 342 -2.00 -18.03 -13.02
C VAL A 342 -2.31 -19.44 -12.45
N GLU A 343 -1.32 -20.32 -12.49
CA GLU A 343 -1.38 -21.64 -11.85
C GLU A 343 -0.89 -21.55 -10.40
N PHE A 344 -1.74 -21.92 -9.44
CA PHE A 344 -1.37 -21.97 -8.04
C PHE A 344 -0.87 -23.36 -7.65
N VAL A 345 0.33 -23.43 -7.11
CA VAL A 345 0.95 -24.64 -6.56
C VAL A 345 0.85 -24.56 -5.04
N TRP A 346 -0.28 -24.99 -4.52
CA TRP A 346 -0.60 -24.98 -3.10
C TRP A 346 0.18 -26.03 -2.33
N LEU A 347 0.30 -25.86 -1.00
CA LEU A 347 0.93 -26.81 -0.09
C LEU A 347 2.31 -27.22 -0.59
N SER A 348 3.11 -26.24 -0.99
CA SER A 348 4.39 -26.49 -1.64
C SER A 348 5.44 -25.47 -1.21
N SER A 349 6.64 -25.91 -0.94
CA SER A 349 7.77 -25.13 -0.47
C SER A 349 9.01 -25.36 -1.33
N PRO A 350 9.77 -24.31 -1.68
CA PRO A 350 11.01 -24.49 -2.43
C PRO A 350 12.05 -25.20 -1.57
N LYS A 351 12.84 -26.07 -2.19
CA LYS A 351 13.94 -26.82 -1.56
C LYS A 351 15.30 -26.41 -2.11
N GLU A 352 15.41 -26.26 -3.43
CA GLU A 352 16.68 -26.02 -4.11
C GLU A 352 16.45 -25.34 -5.45
N PHE A 353 17.28 -24.37 -5.80
CA PHE A 353 17.34 -23.78 -7.13
C PHE A 353 18.42 -24.48 -7.94
N ARG A 354 18.07 -24.97 -9.14
CA ARG A 354 18.99 -25.70 -10.03
C ARG A 354 19.21 -25.00 -11.35
N GLY A 355 20.46 -24.97 -11.78
CA GLY A 355 20.90 -24.41 -13.05
C GLY A 355 22.41 -24.31 -13.11
N LYS A 356 22.94 -23.80 -14.22
CA LYS A 356 24.40 -23.60 -14.35
C LYS A 356 24.82 -22.20 -13.92
N ASN A 357 24.37 -21.17 -14.66
CA ASN A 357 24.65 -19.76 -14.39
C ASN A 357 23.41 -19.00 -13.95
N LYS A 358 22.23 -19.51 -14.29
CA LYS A 358 20.92 -18.97 -13.98
C LYS A 358 19.97 -20.12 -13.68
N ILE A 359 18.86 -19.80 -13.05
CA ILE A 359 17.81 -20.78 -12.73
C ILE A 359 17.29 -21.46 -14.00
N GLU A 360 17.13 -22.77 -13.94
CA GLU A 360 16.53 -23.61 -14.97
C GLU A 360 15.38 -24.45 -14.38
N ASN A 361 15.50 -24.84 -13.12
CA ASN A 361 14.52 -25.66 -12.42
C ASN A 361 14.48 -25.30 -10.93
N LEU A 362 13.29 -25.40 -10.34
CA LEU A 362 13.04 -25.31 -8.90
C LEU A 362 12.65 -26.70 -8.38
N VAL A 363 13.40 -27.21 -7.41
CA VAL A 363 13.00 -28.41 -6.64
C VAL A 363 12.08 -27.98 -5.52
N VAL A 364 10.98 -28.66 -5.38
CA VAL A 364 9.88 -28.33 -4.49
C VAL A 364 9.49 -29.54 -3.64
N ASN A 365 9.25 -29.31 -2.34
CA ASN A 365 8.64 -30.30 -1.45
C ASN A 365 7.13 -30.06 -1.35
N GLN A 366 6.35 -31.14 -1.26
CA GLN A 366 4.97 -31.01 -0.80
C GLN A 366 4.93 -30.73 0.71
N ILE A 367 3.89 -30.01 1.12
CA ILE A 367 3.65 -29.61 2.51
C ILE A 367 2.36 -30.26 3.01
N GLU A 368 2.37 -30.73 4.23
CA GLU A 368 1.18 -31.07 5.01
C GLU A 368 0.98 -29.99 6.08
N LEU A 369 -0.27 -29.68 6.40
CA LEU A 369 -0.60 -28.73 7.45
C LEU A 369 -0.77 -29.47 8.78
N GLY A 370 0.16 -29.29 9.69
CA GLY A 370 0.13 -29.79 11.07
C GLY A 370 -0.99 -29.15 11.91
N GLU A 371 -0.94 -29.35 13.23
CA GLU A 371 -1.91 -28.78 14.17
C GLU A 371 -1.84 -27.25 14.20
N PRO A 372 -2.96 -26.56 14.48
CA PRO A 372 -3.00 -25.12 14.64
C PRO A 372 -2.13 -24.65 15.83
N ASP A 373 -1.38 -23.58 15.66
CA ASP A 373 -0.68 -22.88 16.75
C ASP A 373 -1.66 -22.05 17.61
N GLU A 374 -1.15 -21.37 18.64
CA GLU A 374 -1.95 -20.50 19.55
C GLU A 374 -2.70 -19.38 18.80
N SER A 375 -2.28 -19.02 17.59
CA SER A 375 -2.95 -18.04 16.72
C SER A 375 -4.00 -18.67 15.80
N GLY A 376 -4.22 -19.98 15.87
CA GLY A 376 -5.09 -20.76 15.00
C GLY A 376 -4.48 -21.08 13.64
N ARG A 377 -3.20 -20.75 13.39
CA ARG A 377 -2.51 -21.02 12.14
C ARG A 377 -1.88 -22.40 12.15
N ARG A 378 -2.22 -23.21 11.16
CA ARG A 378 -1.62 -24.53 10.98
C ARG A 378 -0.18 -24.41 10.48
N LYS A 379 0.75 -25.11 11.15
CA LYS A 379 2.17 -25.12 10.82
C LYS A 379 2.40 -25.91 9.54
N PRO A 380 3.10 -25.37 8.53
CA PRO A 380 3.48 -26.12 7.34
C PRO A 380 4.63 -27.08 7.70
N GLU A 381 4.47 -28.38 7.40
CA GLU A 381 5.45 -29.43 7.62
C GLU A 381 5.78 -30.10 6.28
N ILE A 382 7.07 -30.40 6.07
CA ILE A 382 7.52 -31.03 4.83
C ILE A 382 7.08 -32.48 4.85
N LYS A 383 6.39 -32.91 3.77
CA LYS A 383 6.08 -34.32 3.53
C LYS A 383 7.33 -35.04 3.03
N GLU A 384 7.73 -36.12 3.68
CA GLU A 384 8.89 -36.92 3.27
C GLU A 384 8.70 -37.50 1.88
N ASP A 385 9.76 -37.67 1.13
CA ASP A 385 9.82 -38.27 -0.22
C ASP A 385 8.82 -37.69 -1.23
N SER A 386 8.49 -36.40 -1.10
CA SER A 386 7.46 -35.73 -1.89
C SER A 386 8.02 -34.72 -2.90
N GLU A 387 9.30 -34.81 -3.22
CA GLU A 387 9.99 -33.86 -4.09
C GLU A 387 9.50 -33.95 -5.54
N PHE A 388 9.34 -32.79 -6.16
CA PHE A 388 9.09 -32.67 -7.59
C PHE A 388 9.79 -31.45 -8.16
N ILE A 389 9.89 -31.40 -9.49
CA ILE A 389 10.62 -30.35 -10.20
C ILE A 389 9.65 -29.47 -10.97
N ILE A 390 9.83 -28.16 -10.83
CA ILE A 390 9.15 -27.12 -11.62
C ILE A 390 10.19 -26.45 -12.50
N LYS A 391 9.95 -26.42 -13.81
CA LYS A 391 10.77 -25.64 -14.74
C LYS A 391 10.59 -24.15 -14.46
N ALA A 392 11.69 -23.40 -14.43
CA ALA A 392 11.68 -21.98 -14.17
C ALA A 392 12.82 -21.27 -14.90
N ASP A 393 12.50 -20.31 -15.76
CA ASP A 393 13.46 -19.40 -16.39
C ASP A 393 13.67 -18.12 -15.55
N MET A 394 12.73 -17.84 -14.64
CA MET A 394 12.75 -16.73 -13.68
C MET A 394 12.05 -17.12 -12.38
N VAL A 395 12.64 -16.75 -11.26
CA VAL A 395 12.03 -16.87 -9.94
C VAL A 395 11.91 -15.50 -9.29
N ILE A 396 10.74 -15.19 -8.71
CA ILE A 396 10.47 -13.95 -7.98
C ILE A 396 10.14 -14.29 -6.53
N LYS A 397 10.96 -13.80 -5.58
CA LYS A 397 10.78 -14.03 -4.15
C LYS A 397 9.90 -12.93 -3.55
N ALA A 398 8.64 -13.24 -3.23
CA ALA A 398 7.65 -12.36 -2.62
C ALA A 398 7.35 -12.76 -1.16
N LEU A 399 8.40 -12.87 -0.35
CA LEU A 399 8.39 -13.42 1.01
C LEU A 399 8.10 -12.39 2.10
N GLY A 400 7.86 -11.13 1.72
CA GLY A 400 7.69 -10.00 2.61
C GLY A 400 8.96 -9.21 2.83
N PHE A 401 8.91 -8.24 3.75
CA PHE A 401 9.97 -7.27 3.96
C PHE A 401 10.27 -7.09 5.44
N ASP A 402 11.51 -6.77 5.72
CA ASP A 402 12.01 -6.37 7.03
C ASP A 402 12.49 -4.91 6.99
N PRO A 403 12.58 -4.23 8.14
CA PRO A 403 13.19 -2.91 8.22
C PRO A 403 14.67 -2.93 7.82
N GLU A 404 15.11 -1.86 7.18
CA GLU A 404 16.53 -1.57 7.00
C GLU A 404 17.13 -1.11 8.35
N ASN A 405 18.44 -1.28 8.54
CA ASN A 405 19.13 -0.84 9.76
C ASN A 405 19.34 0.68 9.73
N LEU A 406 18.29 1.44 10.08
CA LEU A 406 18.31 2.90 10.03
C LEU A 406 19.32 3.56 10.97
N PRO A 407 19.60 3.06 12.21
CA PRO A 407 20.70 3.58 13.02
C PRO A 407 22.04 3.64 12.29
N LEU A 408 22.35 2.58 11.54
CA LEU A 408 23.56 2.53 10.72
C LEU A 408 23.45 3.40 9.47
N LEU A 409 22.35 3.30 8.73
CA LEU A 409 22.15 4.02 7.47
C LEU A 409 22.10 5.54 7.65
N PHE A 410 21.55 6.04 8.76
CA PHE A 410 21.37 7.46 9.03
C PHE A 410 22.52 8.11 9.82
N ASP A 411 23.57 7.32 10.11
CA ASP A 411 24.65 7.72 11.04
C ASP A 411 24.09 8.23 12.38
N ALA A 412 23.19 7.45 12.97
CA ALA A 412 22.43 7.80 14.18
C ALA A 412 22.34 6.59 15.13
N GLN A 413 23.51 6.17 15.65
CA GLN A 413 23.64 4.96 16.47
C GLN A 413 22.78 4.97 17.74
N GLU A 414 22.44 6.17 18.23
CA GLU A 414 21.58 6.39 19.38
C GLU A 414 20.09 6.14 19.09
N LEU A 415 19.65 6.08 17.83
CA LEU A 415 18.26 5.82 17.47
C LEU A 415 17.88 4.38 17.85
N GLN A 416 16.94 4.24 18.76
CA GLN A 416 16.52 2.92 19.26
C GLN A 416 15.61 2.19 18.29
N ILE A 417 15.91 0.91 18.09
CA ILE A 417 15.07 -0.02 17.33
C ILE A 417 14.58 -1.17 18.23
N THR A 418 13.52 -1.83 17.81
CA THR A 418 13.00 -3.05 18.45
C THR A 418 13.84 -4.28 18.03
N LYS A 419 13.58 -5.41 18.64
CA LYS A 419 14.22 -6.69 18.24
C LYS A 419 13.88 -7.11 16.79
N TRP A 420 12.87 -6.53 16.18
CA TRP A 420 12.50 -6.77 14.78
C TRP A 420 13.08 -5.74 13.80
N GLY A 421 13.90 -4.80 14.29
CA GLY A 421 14.52 -3.75 13.48
C GLY A 421 13.64 -2.52 13.22
N THR A 422 12.38 -2.50 13.66
CA THR A 422 11.51 -1.33 13.55
C THR A 422 11.93 -0.24 14.54
N ILE A 423 11.68 1.03 14.21
CA ILE A 423 11.98 2.15 15.14
C ILE A 423 11.08 2.04 16.38
N LYS A 424 11.70 2.20 17.56
CA LYS A 424 10.97 2.26 18.82
C LYS A 424 10.44 3.68 19.04
N THR A 425 9.15 3.80 19.24
CA THR A 425 8.46 5.07 19.52
C THR A 425 7.66 4.97 20.82
N ASP A 426 7.38 6.11 21.42
CA ASP A 426 6.33 6.21 22.42
C ASP A 426 4.97 5.99 21.75
N PHE A 427 4.14 5.16 22.37
CA PHE A 427 2.86 4.75 21.77
C PHE A 427 1.86 5.90 21.59
N ASN A 428 1.87 6.88 22.50
CA ASN A 428 0.89 7.98 22.50
C ASN A 428 1.36 9.16 21.63
N THR A 429 2.67 9.40 21.57
CA THR A 429 3.23 10.58 20.91
C THR A 429 3.91 10.26 19.58
N MET A 430 4.21 8.98 19.30
CA MET A 430 5.02 8.55 18.17
C MET A 430 6.43 9.17 18.13
N GLU A 431 6.87 9.85 19.21
CA GLU A 431 8.22 10.36 19.36
C GLU A 431 9.19 9.20 19.62
N THR A 432 10.37 9.25 19.00
CA THR A 432 11.44 8.30 19.24
C THR A 432 12.17 8.65 20.56
N ASN A 433 13.22 7.93 20.90
CA ASN A 433 14.12 8.33 21.98
C ASN A 433 14.91 9.61 21.70
N LEU A 434 14.93 10.10 20.46
CA LEU A 434 15.57 11.34 20.04
C LEU A 434 14.54 12.47 20.07
N LYS A 435 14.73 13.43 20.94
CA LYS A 435 13.81 14.56 21.11
C LYS A 435 13.58 15.31 19.79
N GLY A 436 12.28 15.51 19.46
CA GLY A 436 11.84 16.15 18.22
C GLY A 436 11.94 15.27 16.98
N VAL A 437 12.26 13.99 17.15
CA VAL A 437 12.28 13.00 16.08
C VAL A 437 11.14 12.02 16.30
N PHE A 438 10.26 11.92 15.31
CA PHE A 438 9.08 11.06 15.28
C PHE A 438 9.24 9.97 14.22
N ALA A 439 8.48 8.88 14.32
CA ALA A 439 8.45 7.88 13.28
C ALA A 439 7.03 7.34 13.06
N ALA A 440 6.69 6.99 11.81
CA ALA A 440 5.35 6.55 11.43
C ALA A 440 5.36 5.57 10.24
N GLY A 441 4.30 4.78 10.13
CA GLY A 441 4.11 3.81 9.05
C GLY A 441 4.89 2.53 9.27
N ASP A 442 5.21 1.83 8.17
CA ASP A 442 5.77 0.48 8.24
C ASP A 442 7.12 0.40 8.96
N ILE A 443 7.88 1.49 9.01
CA ILE A 443 9.16 1.50 9.77
C ILE A 443 8.96 1.36 11.29
N VAL A 444 7.76 1.63 11.77
CA VAL A 444 7.37 1.44 13.19
C VAL A 444 6.53 0.17 13.33
N ARG A 445 5.55 -0.03 12.46
CA ARG A 445 4.54 -1.09 12.52
C ARG A 445 5.02 -2.44 11.94
N GLY A 446 6.01 -2.42 11.07
CA GLY A 446 6.30 -3.50 10.12
C GLY A 446 5.42 -3.38 8.86
N ALA A 447 5.69 -4.20 7.84
CA ALA A 447 4.95 -4.19 6.58
C ALA A 447 3.43 -4.30 6.82
N SER A 448 2.66 -3.32 6.34
CA SER A 448 1.24 -3.20 6.63
C SER A 448 0.46 -2.58 5.46
N LEU A 449 -0.80 -2.24 5.69
CA LEU A 449 -1.70 -1.68 4.67
C LEU A 449 -1.48 -0.16 4.51
N VAL A 450 -1.71 0.34 3.30
CA VAL A 450 -1.65 1.78 2.99
C VAL A 450 -2.50 2.62 3.94
N VAL A 451 -3.71 2.14 4.26
CA VAL A 451 -4.63 2.84 5.16
C VAL A 451 -4.06 3.01 6.58
N TRP A 452 -3.26 2.05 7.07
CA TRP A 452 -2.54 2.18 8.34
C TRP A 452 -1.41 3.19 8.25
N ALA A 453 -0.67 3.20 7.15
CA ALA A 453 0.38 4.20 6.93
C ALA A 453 -0.18 5.63 6.90
N ILE A 454 -1.34 5.84 6.25
CA ILE A 454 -2.04 7.12 6.26
C ILE A 454 -2.44 7.52 7.69
N LYS A 455 -3.02 6.57 8.46
CA LYS A 455 -3.39 6.82 9.86
C LYS A 455 -2.18 7.22 10.69
N ASP A 456 -1.12 6.43 10.64
CA ASP A 456 0.10 6.69 11.41
C ASP A 456 0.71 8.06 11.06
N GLY A 457 0.71 8.43 9.76
CA GLY A 457 1.14 9.75 9.32
C GLY A 457 0.30 10.89 9.89
N ARG A 458 -1.03 10.71 9.95
CA ARG A 458 -1.95 11.69 10.58
C ARG A 458 -1.72 11.83 12.08
N ASP A 459 -1.57 10.69 12.77
CA ASP A 459 -1.36 10.64 14.21
C ASP A 459 -0.01 11.28 14.58
N ALA A 460 1.05 10.95 13.84
CA ALA A 460 2.36 11.59 14.00
C ALA A 460 2.29 13.10 13.76
N ALA A 461 1.59 13.55 12.73
CA ALA A 461 1.40 14.98 12.45
C ALA A 461 0.69 15.70 13.59
N SER A 462 -0.31 15.08 14.21
CA SER A 462 -1.01 15.63 15.39
C SER A 462 -0.07 15.77 16.59
N SER A 463 0.73 14.75 16.86
CA SER A 463 1.73 14.77 17.95
C SER A 463 2.83 15.79 17.70
N MET A 464 3.34 15.87 16.46
CA MET A 464 4.34 16.87 16.05
C MET A 464 3.81 18.30 16.18
N LYS A 465 2.55 18.54 15.82
CA LYS A 465 1.90 19.83 16.02
C LYS A 465 1.94 20.24 17.50
N THR A 466 1.52 19.33 18.40
CA THR A 466 1.54 19.55 19.84
C THR A 466 2.95 19.85 20.35
N TYR A 467 3.94 19.11 19.89
CA TYR A 467 5.35 19.33 20.22
C TYR A 467 5.84 20.73 19.80
N LEU A 468 5.56 21.13 18.56
CA LEU A 468 5.99 22.42 18.01
C LEU A 468 5.29 23.62 18.68
N GLU A 469 4.01 23.50 19.02
CA GLU A 469 3.26 24.50 19.77
C GLU A 469 3.85 24.67 21.18
N ASN A 470 4.19 23.60 21.87
CA ASN A 470 4.84 23.62 23.18
C ASN A 470 6.26 24.26 23.13
N MET A 471 7.01 24.00 22.05
CA MET A 471 8.31 24.70 21.84
C MET A 471 8.12 26.20 21.73
N GLN A 472 7.14 26.67 20.97
CA GLN A 472 6.89 28.09 20.77
C GLN A 472 6.48 28.77 22.09
N LEU A 473 5.59 28.14 22.87
CA LEU A 473 5.18 28.68 24.18
C LEU A 473 6.35 28.81 25.15
N LYS A 474 7.33 27.90 25.12
CA LYS A 474 8.54 28.04 25.95
C LYS A 474 9.43 29.17 25.49
N LYS A 475 9.63 29.38 24.19
CA LYS A 475 10.41 30.52 23.64
C LYS A 475 9.77 31.86 24.05
N THR A 476 8.45 32.00 23.98
CA THR A 476 7.73 33.23 24.36
C THR A 476 7.74 33.50 25.85
N LYS A 477 7.87 32.52 26.73
CA LYS A 477 7.95 32.70 28.19
C LYS A 477 9.35 33.08 28.68
N VAL A 478 10.38 32.90 27.87
CA VAL A 478 11.78 33.18 28.19
C VAL A 478 12.24 34.54 27.59
N ALA A 479 11.52 35.03 26.59
CA ALA A 479 11.71 36.37 26.01
C ALA A 479 10.88 37.41 26.76
#